data_7ad58e3b3bb3528c255ebc34e01cc765
#
_entry.id   7ad58e3b3bb3528c255ebc34e01cc765
#
_cell.length_a   1.000
_cell.length_b   1.000
_cell.length_c   1.000
_cell.angle_alpha   90.00
_cell.angle_beta   90.00
_cell.angle_gamma   90.00
#
_symmetry.space_group_name_H-M   'P 1'
#
loop_
_entity.id
_entity.type
_entity.pdbx_description
1 polymer ?
#
loop_
_entity_poly.entity_id
_entity_poly.type
_entity_poly.pdbx_seq_one_letter_code
_entity_poly.pdbx_strand_id
1 'polypeptide(L)'
;MAASELIKANLLHLSYNMWADREDPERPDSYTTARPYLRFDESLWRDILRKMVENGLNMVIIDLGDGIRYESHPEIAVRGAWSPEKLREELKFIRGLGLEPIPKLNFSACHDVWLGPYSRCLSTDT
;
A
#
# COMPACT_ATOMS: atom_id res chain seq x y z
N MET A 1 1.68 -12.50 19.52
CA MET A 1 1.10 -11.45 20.39
C MET A 1 0.30 -12.12 21.50
N ALA A 2 0.49 -11.74 22.73
CA ALA A 2 -0.27 -12.30 23.84
C ALA A 2 -1.73 -11.82 23.78
N ALA A 3 -2.70 -12.69 24.15
CA ALA A 3 -4.15 -12.37 24.09
C ALA A 3 -4.56 -11.15 24.93
N SER A 4 -3.77 -10.80 25.95
CA SER A 4 -3.98 -9.65 26.84
C SER A 4 -3.30 -8.38 26.35
N GLU A 5 -2.53 -8.44 25.27
CA GLU A 5 -1.80 -7.30 24.77
C GLU A 5 -2.69 -6.33 23.99
N LEU A 6 -2.60 -5.04 24.32
CA LEU A 6 -3.34 -4.02 23.59
C LEU A 6 -2.75 -3.85 22.18
N ILE A 7 -3.62 -3.91 21.18
CA ILE A 7 -3.24 -3.64 19.79
C ILE A 7 -3.01 -2.14 19.62
N LYS A 8 -1.81 -1.78 19.19
CA LYS A 8 -1.41 -0.42 18.85
C LYS A 8 -0.89 -0.43 17.42
N ALA A 9 -1.73 -0.04 16.48
CA ALA A 9 -1.48 -0.15 15.06
C ALA A 9 -1.40 1.21 14.39
N ASN A 10 -0.64 1.29 13.31
CA ASN A 10 -0.67 2.40 12.36
C ASN A 10 -0.87 1.87 10.95
N LEU A 11 -1.53 2.67 10.11
CA LEU A 11 -1.75 2.37 8.71
C LEU A 11 -0.69 3.08 7.86
N LEU A 12 0.00 2.32 7.02
CA LEU A 12 0.91 2.85 6.00
C LEU A 12 0.39 2.47 4.61
N HIS A 13 0.44 3.42 3.70
CA HIS A 13 0.12 3.18 2.30
C HIS A 13 1.38 2.80 1.54
N LEU A 14 1.42 1.61 0.96
CA LEU A 14 2.45 1.26 -0.01
C LEU A 14 2.18 1.97 -1.33
N SER A 15 0.92 2.00 -1.75
CA SER A 15 0.49 2.76 -2.93
C SER A 15 -0.50 3.86 -2.53
N TYR A 16 -0.45 4.98 -3.26
CA TYR A 16 -1.37 6.11 -3.09
C TYR A 16 -2.41 6.21 -4.21
N ASN A 17 -2.45 5.26 -5.11
CA ASN A 17 -3.35 5.25 -6.27
C ASN A 17 -4.77 4.79 -5.89
N MET A 18 -5.41 5.51 -4.99
CA MET A 18 -6.73 5.13 -4.52
C MET A 18 -7.71 6.30 -4.41
N TRP A 19 -7.22 7.55 -4.52
CA TRP A 19 -8.07 8.71 -4.27
C TRP A 19 -8.40 9.51 -5.52
N ALA A 20 -7.45 9.69 -6.44
CA ALA A 20 -7.65 10.53 -7.62
C ALA A 20 -6.97 9.93 -8.84
N ASP A 21 -7.72 9.82 -9.92
CA ASP A 21 -7.28 9.24 -11.19
C ASP A 21 -6.75 10.28 -12.20
N ARG A 22 -6.88 11.56 -11.86
CA ARG A 22 -6.44 12.66 -12.74
C ARG A 22 -5.66 13.70 -11.96
N GLU A 23 -4.82 14.43 -12.68
CA GLU A 23 -4.05 15.52 -12.11
C GLU A 23 -4.98 16.70 -11.76
N ASP A 24 -4.69 17.32 -10.63
CA ASP A 24 -5.32 18.56 -10.21
C ASP A 24 -4.45 19.71 -10.73
N PRO A 25 -4.95 20.55 -11.67
CA PRO A 25 -4.18 21.67 -12.19
C PRO A 25 -3.73 22.68 -11.13
N GLU A 26 -4.47 22.79 -10.03
CA GLU A 26 -4.12 23.67 -8.92
C GLU A 26 -3.07 23.04 -8.00
N ARG A 27 -2.96 21.71 -8.01
CA ARG A 27 -2.03 20.94 -7.18
C ARG A 27 -1.40 19.80 -7.99
N PRO A 28 -0.60 20.14 -9.00
CA PRO A 28 -0.05 19.12 -9.92
C PRO A 28 0.83 18.08 -9.22
N ASP A 29 1.45 18.44 -8.10
CA ASP A 29 2.32 17.56 -7.32
C ASP A 29 1.60 16.90 -6.13
N SER A 30 0.26 16.89 -6.12
CA SER A 30 -0.50 16.25 -5.05
C SER A 30 -0.13 14.76 -4.89
N TYR A 31 0.16 14.36 -3.67
CA TYR A 31 0.44 12.95 -3.36
C TYR A 31 -0.77 12.03 -3.56
N THR A 32 -1.97 12.59 -3.62
CA THR A 32 -3.20 11.82 -3.83
C THR A 32 -3.47 11.48 -5.29
N THR A 33 -2.77 12.14 -6.23
CA THR A 33 -2.94 11.86 -7.65
C THR A 33 -2.32 10.50 -8.00
N ALA A 34 -3.05 9.68 -8.75
CA ALA A 34 -2.56 8.39 -9.22
C ALA A 34 -1.37 8.56 -10.17
N ARG A 35 -0.38 7.70 -10.01
CA ARG A 35 0.82 7.65 -10.85
C ARG A 35 1.05 6.24 -11.38
N PRO A 36 1.63 6.10 -12.58
CA PRO A 36 1.89 4.77 -13.17
C PRO A 36 3.13 4.09 -12.59
N TYR A 37 3.67 4.59 -11.49
CA TYR A 37 4.85 4.06 -10.83
C TYR A 37 4.69 4.13 -9.31
N LEU A 38 5.40 3.25 -8.62
CA LEU A 38 5.41 3.25 -7.15
C LEU A 38 6.28 4.39 -6.62
N ARG A 39 5.67 5.23 -5.80
CA ARG A 39 6.36 6.30 -5.07
C ARG A 39 6.81 5.76 -3.73
N PHE A 40 8.01 5.18 -3.70
CA PHE A 40 8.50 4.46 -2.54
C PHE A 40 9.95 4.81 -2.24
N ASP A 41 10.22 5.15 -1.00
CA ASP A 41 11.56 5.36 -0.46
C ASP A 41 11.80 4.29 0.61
N GLU A 42 12.69 3.35 0.33
CA GLU A 42 12.98 2.22 1.21
C GLU A 42 13.58 2.66 2.54
N SER A 43 14.47 3.65 2.52
CA SER A 43 15.10 4.16 3.73
C SER A 43 14.08 4.80 4.66
N LEU A 44 13.24 5.67 4.11
CA LEU A 44 12.16 6.31 4.86
C LEU A 44 11.16 5.28 5.41
N TRP A 45 10.78 4.31 4.59
CA TRP A 45 9.88 3.22 4.98
C TRP A 45 10.40 2.49 6.21
N ARG A 46 11.66 2.06 6.17
CA ARG A 46 12.27 1.31 7.25
C ARG A 46 12.47 2.16 8.51
N ASP A 47 12.78 3.43 8.34
CA ASP A 47 12.89 4.37 9.47
C ASP A 47 11.54 4.59 10.15
N ILE A 48 10.46 4.72 9.38
CA ILE A 48 9.11 4.83 9.93
C ILE A 48 8.75 3.58 10.75
N LEU A 49 9.02 2.39 10.22
CA LEU A 49 8.75 1.13 10.93
C LEU A 49 9.53 1.04 12.25
N ARG A 50 10.80 1.43 12.25
CA ARG A 50 11.61 1.47 13.49
C ARG A 50 11.02 2.44 14.50
N LYS A 51 10.63 3.64 14.05
CA LYS A 51 10.01 4.65 14.92
C LYS A 51 8.67 4.19 15.48
N MET A 52 7.90 3.43 14.72
CA MET A 52 6.67 2.82 15.23
C MET A 52 6.96 1.93 16.44
N VAL A 53 7.95 1.05 16.34
CA VAL A 53 8.37 0.18 17.46
C VAL A 53 8.87 0.99 18.63
N GLU A 54 9.71 1.98 18.40
CA GLU A 54 10.25 2.89 19.45
C GLU A 54 9.11 3.59 20.22
N ASN A 55 7.99 3.86 19.56
CA ASN A 55 6.82 4.50 20.15
C ASN A 55 5.78 3.52 20.69
N GLY A 56 6.13 2.25 20.79
CA GLY A 56 5.31 1.23 21.43
C GLY A 56 4.22 0.61 20.54
N LEU A 57 4.25 0.83 19.22
CA LEU A 57 3.33 0.16 18.32
C LEU A 57 3.74 -1.31 18.14
N ASN A 58 2.76 -2.19 17.96
CA ASN A 58 2.98 -3.63 17.79
C ASN A 58 2.35 -4.21 16.51
N MET A 59 1.75 -3.35 15.69
CA MET A 59 1.09 -3.77 14.46
C MET A 59 1.23 -2.68 13.38
N VAL A 60 1.40 -3.10 12.14
CA VAL A 60 1.34 -2.22 10.98
C VAL A 60 0.32 -2.74 9.98
N ILE A 61 -0.62 -1.90 9.59
CA ILE A 61 -1.56 -2.21 8.52
C ILE A 61 -0.99 -1.62 7.24
N ILE A 62 -0.83 -2.43 6.21
CA ILE A 62 -0.22 -2.02 4.95
C ILE A 62 -1.27 -2.01 3.86
N ASP A 63 -1.57 -0.85 3.34
CA ASP A 63 -2.47 -0.70 2.19
C ASP A 63 -1.67 -0.99 0.91
N LEU A 64 -1.92 -2.16 0.32
CA LEU A 64 -1.11 -2.70 -0.76
C LEU A 64 -1.47 -2.10 -2.12
N GLY A 65 -2.77 -2.00 -2.44
CA GLY A 65 -3.24 -1.47 -3.71
C GLY A 65 -2.53 -2.09 -4.92
N ASP A 66 -2.09 -1.26 -5.83
CA ASP A 66 -1.30 -1.64 -7.01
C ASP A 66 0.22 -1.62 -6.78
N GLY A 67 0.63 -1.50 -5.52
CA GLY A 67 2.05 -1.54 -5.14
C GLY A 67 2.66 -2.93 -5.08
N ILE A 68 1.87 -3.97 -5.28
CA ILE A 68 2.29 -5.37 -5.30
C ILE A 68 1.98 -5.96 -6.67
N ARG A 69 2.90 -6.77 -7.18
CA ARG A 69 2.65 -7.59 -8.37
C ARG A 69 2.03 -8.91 -7.95
N TYR A 70 0.70 -8.98 -8.00
CA TYR A 70 -0.03 -10.22 -7.70
C TYR A 70 0.18 -11.24 -8.81
N GLU A 71 0.47 -12.49 -8.47
CA GLU A 71 0.71 -13.55 -9.44
C GLU A 71 -0.53 -13.83 -10.30
N SER A 72 -1.72 -13.76 -9.70
CA SER A 72 -2.98 -13.99 -10.41
C SER A 72 -3.42 -12.81 -11.29
N HIS A 73 -2.96 -11.59 -10.98
CA HIS A 73 -3.36 -10.37 -11.68
C HIS A 73 -2.18 -9.38 -11.80
N PRO A 74 -1.13 -9.75 -12.56
CA PRO A 74 0.06 -8.90 -12.67
C PRO A 74 -0.20 -7.57 -13.36
N GLU A 75 -1.28 -7.45 -14.11
CA GLU A 75 -1.71 -6.25 -14.81
C GLU A 75 -2.11 -5.09 -13.89
N ILE A 76 -2.40 -5.38 -12.63
CA ILE A 76 -2.71 -4.33 -11.64
C ILE A 76 -1.47 -3.52 -11.28
N ALA A 77 -0.30 -4.15 -11.27
CA ALA A 77 0.92 -3.58 -10.73
C ALA A 77 1.40 -2.35 -11.50
N VAL A 78 1.71 -1.28 -10.77
CA VAL A 78 2.43 -0.14 -11.33
C VAL A 78 3.92 -0.47 -11.52
N ARG A 79 4.63 0.37 -12.25
CA ARG A 79 6.09 0.22 -12.37
C ARG A 79 6.74 0.35 -10.99
N GLY A 80 7.70 -0.52 -10.71
CA GLY A 80 8.40 -0.55 -9.43
C GLY A 80 7.61 -1.21 -8.31
N ALA A 81 6.43 -1.77 -8.59
CA ALA A 81 5.67 -2.55 -7.62
C ALA A 81 6.53 -3.69 -7.06
N TRP A 82 6.30 -4.02 -5.80
CA TRP A 82 7.03 -5.10 -5.16
C TRP A 82 6.65 -6.46 -5.76
N SER A 83 7.67 -7.28 -6.03
CA SER A 83 7.48 -8.70 -6.31
C SER A 83 7.02 -9.44 -5.06
N PRO A 84 6.47 -10.66 -5.20
CA PRO A 84 6.20 -11.52 -4.05
C PRO A 84 7.44 -11.75 -3.16
N GLU A 85 8.61 -11.88 -3.78
CA GLU A 85 9.88 -12.05 -3.07
C GLU A 85 10.22 -10.82 -2.23
N LYS A 86 10.10 -9.62 -2.83
CA LYS A 86 10.33 -8.36 -2.10
C LYS A 86 9.35 -8.20 -0.95
N LEU A 87 8.09 -8.55 -1.16
CA LEU A 87 7.09 -8.52 -0.10
C LEU A 87 7.49 -9.46 1.06
N ARG A 88 7.92 -10.67 0.76
CA ARG A 88 8.38 -11.62 1.79
C ARG A 88 9.55 -11.07 2.59
N GLU A 89 10.52 -10.44 1.92
CA GLU A 89 11.66 -9.80 2.59
C GLU A 89 11.20 -8.70 3.55
N GLU A 90 10.31 -7.83 3.11
CA GLU A 90 9.80 -6.74 3.93
C GLU A 90 8.94 -7.25 5.10
N LEU A 91 8.13 -8.28 4.88
CA LEU A 91 7.37 -8.91 5.97
C LEU A 91 8.29 -9.52 7.02
N LYS A 92 9.37 -10.15 6.59
CA LYS A 92 10.39 -10.71 7.51
C LYS A 92 11.05 -9.59 8.32
N PHE A 93 11.42 -8.49 7.67
CA PHE A 93 11.98 -7.32 8.34
C PHE A 93 11.01 -6.75 9.38
N ILE A 94 9.75 -6.56 9.02
CA ILE A 94 8.70 -6.04 9.89
C ILE A 94 8.51 -6.92 11.13
N ARG A 95 8.40 -8.23 10.94
CA ARG A 95 8.25 -9.18 12.03
C ARG A 95 9.49 -9.22 12.92
N GLY A 96 10.67 -9.09 12.33
CA GLY A 96 11.93 -8.98 13.07
C GLY A 96 12.01 -7.77 13.99
N LEU A 97 11.27 -6.70 13.68
CA LEU A 97 11.15 -5.52 14.55
C LEU A 97 10.14 -5.72 15.69
N GLY A 98 9.33 -6.78 15.65
CA GLY A 98 8.25 -7.00 16.62
C GLY A 98 6.90 -6.44 16.21
N LEU A 99 6.72 -6.06 14.94
CA LEU A 99 5.45 -5.61 14.39
C LEU A 99 4.72 -6.77 13.71
N GLU A 100 3.41 -6.87 13.92
CA GLU A 100 2.55 -7.77 13.15
C GLU A 100 2.07 -7.04 11.89
N PRO A 101 2.43 -7.49 10.68
CA PRO A 101 1.97 -6.89 9.44
C PRO A 101 0.58 -7.42 9.05
N ILE A 102 -0.34 -6.53 8.77
CA ILE A 102 -1.70 -6.84 8.33
C ILE A 102 -1.92 -6.24 6.95
N PRO A 103 -2.29 -7.04 5.94
CA PRO A 103 -2.58 -6.52 4.60
C PRO A 103 -3.95 -5.85 4.58
N LYS A 104 -4.05 -4.79 3.80
CA LYS A 104 -5.30 -4.09 3.53
C LYS A 104 -5.44 -3.85 2.04
N LEU A 105 -6.65 -4.05 1.52
CA LEU A 105 -7.05 -3.73 0.16
C LEU A 105 -8.41 -3.05 0.19
N ASN A 106 -8.52 -1.94 -0.52
CA ASN A 106 -9.79 -1.25 -0.73
C ASN A 106 -10.38 -1.64 -2.06
N PHE A 107 -11.63 -2.09 -2.05
CA PHE A 107 -12.38 -2.45 -3.25
C PHE A 107 -13.62 -1.60 -3.48
N SER A 108 -13.94 -0.72 -2.55
CA SER A 108 -15.20 0.03 -2.57
C SER A 108 -15.00 1.49 -2.93
N ALA A 109 -16.09 2.08 -3.36
CA ALA A 109 -16.29 3.45 -3.82
C ALA A 109 -15.28 4.47 -3.29
N CYS A 110 -14.70 5.27 -4.15
CA CYS A 110 -13.76 6.36 -3.88
C CYS A 110 -12.31 5.95 -3.58
N HIS A 111 -12.02 4.66 -3.34
CA HIS A 111 -10.68 4.20 -3.00
C HIS A 111 -10.20 3.06 -3.89
N ASP A 112 -10.67 3.00 -5.11
CA ASP A 112 -10.44 1.89 -6.04
C ASP A 112 -9.76 2.31 -7.35
N VAL A 113 -9.15 3.49 -7.38
CA VAL A 113 -8.49 4.03 -8.59
C VAL A 113 -7.44 3.07 -9.14
N TRP A 114 -6.77 2.30 -8.26
CA TRP A 114 -5.80 1.28 -8.63
C TRP A 114 -6.41 0.13 -9.44
N LEU A 115 -7.73 -0.02 -9.45
CA LEU A 115 -8.48 -0.97 -10.28
C LEU A 115 -8.89 -0.38 -11.64
N GLY A 116 -8.40 0.81 -11.98
CA GLY A 116 -8.72 1.49 -13.23
C GLY A 116 -8.63 0.63 -14.49
N PRO A 117 -7.63 -0.26 -14.67
CA PRO A 117 -7.58 -1.18 -15.81
C PRO A 117 -8.81 -2.08 -15.92
N TYR A 118 -9.38 -2.49 -14.80
CA TYR A 118 -10.59 -3.33 -14.79
C TYR A 118 -11.86 -2.56 -15.07
N SER A 119 -11.94 -1.32 -14.61
CA SER A 119 -13.11 -0.49 -14.87
C SER A 119 -13.31 -0.24 -16.36
N ARG A 120 -12.22 -0.20 -17.14
CA ARG A 120 -12.29 -0.11 -18.60
C ARG A 120 -12.79 -1.38 -19.25
N CYS A 121 -12.51 -2.54 -18.63
CA CYS A 121 -12.96 -3.84 -19.12
C CYS A 121 -14.40 -4.14 -18.73
N LEU A 122 -14.85 -3.58 -17.61
CA LEU A 122 -16.17 -3.81 -17.04
C LEU A 122 -17.16 -2.71 -17.41
N SER A 123 -16.69 -1.60 -17.94
CA SER A 123 -17.53 -0.56 -18.50
C SER A 123 -18.19 -1.12 -19.75
N THR A 124 -19.33 -1.71 -19.54
CA THR A 124 -20.26 -1.88 -20.65
C THR A 124 -20.70 -0.47 -21.06
N ASP A 125 -20.56 -0.17 -22.31
CA ASP A 125 -21.09 1.04 -22.88
C ASP A 125 -22.60 1.06 -22.70
N THR A 126 -23.01 1.57 -21.59
CA THR A 126 -24.40 1.89 -21.34
C THR A 126 -24.58 3.38 -21.30
#